data_e7d231ad8b4e4b39d643d6a2456e87c2
#
_entry.id   e7d231ad8b4e4b39d643d6a2456e87c2
#
_cell.length_a   1.000
_cell.length_b   1.000
_cell.length_c   1.000
_cell.angle_alpha   90.00
_cell.angle_beta   90.00
_cell.angle_gamma   90.00
#
_symmetry.space_group_name_H-M   'P 1'
#
loop_
_entity.id
_entity.type
_entity.pdbx_description
1 polymer ?
#
loop_
_entity_poly.entity_id
_entity_poly.type
_entity_poly.pdbx_seq_one_letter_code
_entity_poly.pdbx_strand_id
1 'polypeptide(L)'
;MNIRRFSVGQGGFSSEPLFAEDTTQIRALRPSVIRLFVQDYYDLLPAPGKYHFSTLDTSVDLILKTGATPLLCLVFKPKVLFPKIDQNLTEPTSWKAWDKLVYNLVRHYKKRNGGGWYWEVGNEFDLQDGGGTPYHMTPAQYTRFYAHTVAAIRRADPQARVGGPALANYKETIIPALLAFCDKNKVPLDFLSWHGYHSNPQWFRKSIDDIRDQLKKYPSLHPETVIDEWNMNLGQWNIDPRFQPAFIAETTFQMVQGGLDLACYYQIRDYPFADDQIAKFYPKRDVQGEEIFWDRRPVYLGLFDYENQVRPSYFVFRMLERLTGERVGVESNSPTVHGLATIDKSLGVATIMLWNYSDKATTVDLDVDNMPTSGHAWRYLLDATGPSNDDIARLQPQPVQKLQQGNGHLSFPLKPWGITLVSLEEKREFALWH
;
A
#
# COMPACT_ATOMS: atom_id res chain seq x y z
N MET A 1 -7.39 -13.08 -9.07
CA MET A 1 -6.82 -12.07 -8.18
C MET A 1 -7.93 -11.43 -7.36
N ASN A 2 -7.74 -11.25 -6.08
CA ASN A 2 -8.72 -10.59 -5.22
C ASN A 2 -8.46 -9.07 -5.25
N ILE A 3 -9.32 -8.30 -5.91
CA ILE A 3 -9.24 -6.83 -6.02
C ILE A 3 -9.15 -6.16 -4.64
N ARG A 4 -9.68 -6.82 -3.59
CA ARG A 4 -9.63 -6.33 -2.20
C ARG A 4 -8.24 -6.33 -1.54
N ARG A 5 -7.21 -6.84 -2.20
CA ARG A 5 -5.84 -6.84 -1.65
C ARG A 5 -5.08 -5.52 -1.85
N PHE A 6 -5.73 -4.50 -2.38
CA PHE A 6 -5.18 -3.14 -2.36
C PHE A 6 -5.35 -2.55 -0.96
N SER A 7 -4.23 -2.23 -0.36
CA SER A 7 -4.11 -1.80 1.02
C SER A 7 -3.38 -0.47 1.11
N VAL A 8 -3.04 -0.05 2.31
CA VAL A 8 -2.43 1.25 2.57
C VAL A 8 -1.21 1.09 3.48
N GLY A 9 -0.33 2.07 3.43
CA GLY A 9 0.83 2.16 4.32
C GLY A 9 0.87 3.49 5.03
N GLN A 10 1.60 3.54 6.14
CA GLN A 10 1.90 4.74 6.88
C GLN A 10 3.36 4.76 7.27
N GLY A 11 4.04 5.83 6.89
CA GLY A 11 5.34 6.21 7.42
C GLY A 11 5.20 7.22 8.56
N GLY A 12 6.27 7.93 8.84
CA GLY A 12 6.32 9.00 9.83
C GLY A 12 7.72 9.21 10.36
N PHE A 13 7.90 10.31 11.08
CA PHE A 13 9.18 10.69 11.68
C PHE A 13 9.15 10.64 13.20
N SER A 14 8.05 10.16 13.78
CA SER A 14 7.87 10.03 15.21
C SER A 14 7.10 8.76 15.57
N SER A 15 7.05 8.43 16.85
CA SER A 15 6.25 7.31 17.37
C SER A 15 4.76 7.65 17.54
N GLU A 16 4.34 8.85 17.17
CA GLU A 16 2.93 9.25 17.27
C GLU A 16 2.06 8.45 16.31
N PRO A 17 0.90 7.97 16.76
CA PRO A 17 -0.02 7.21 15.94
C PRO A 17 -0.80 8.15 14.99
N LEU A 18 -0.28 8.33 13.77
CA LEU A 18 -0.69 9.38 12.82
C LEU A 18 -2.13 9.29 12.31
N PHE A 19 -2.79 8.14 12.43
CA PHE A 19 -4.15 7.94 11.90
C PHE A 19 -5.17 7.53 12.96
N ALA A 20 -4.96 7.94 14.22
CA ALA A 20 -5.83 7.57 15.33
C ALA A 20 -7.27 8.07 15.13
N GLU A 21 -7.42 9.27 14.60
CA GLU A 21 -8.71 9.93 14.36
C GLU A 21 -9.44 9.32 13.15
N ASP A 22 -8.69 8.75 12.18
CA ASP A 22 -9.21 8.25 10.91
C ASP A 22 -9.57 6.76 10.93
N THR A 23 -9.41 6.10 12.08
CA THR A 23 -9.55 4.65 12.20
C THR A 23 -10.89 4.12 11.64
N THR A 24 -11.98 4.86 11.83
CA THR A 24 -13.30 4.51 11.31
C THR A 24 -13.35 4.59 9.79
N GLN A 25 -12.81 5.65 9.21
CA GLN A 25 -12.76 5.84 7.76
C GLN A 25 -11.82 4.81 7.11
N ILE A 26 -10.67 4.52 7.73
CA ILE A 26 -9.75 3.49 7.24
C ILE A 26 -10.39 2.11 7.31
N ARG A 27 -11.09 1.79 8.41
CA ARG A 27 -11.85 0.55 8.52
C ARG A 27 -12.89 0.40 7.41
N ALA A 28 -13.50 1.50 6.98
CA ALA A 28 -14.47 1.50 5.89
C ALA A 28 -13.85 1.18 4.52
N LEU A 29 -12.53 1.32 4.35
CA LEU A 29 -11.79 0.87 3.15
C LEU A 29 -11.56 -0.64 3.15
N ARG A 30 -11.74 -1.32 4.29
CA ARG A 30 -11.45 -2.76 4.49
C ARG A 30 -10.07 -3.18 3.97
N PRO A 31 -9.00 -2.49 4.33
CA PRO A 31 -7.67 -2.87 3.89
C PRO A 31 -7.35 -4.27 4.42
N SER A 32 -6.78 -5.14 3.58
CA SER A 32 -6.35 -6.46 4.06
C SER A 32 -5.08 -6.37 4.90
N VAL A 33 -4.24 -5.37 4.61
CA VAL A 33 -2.96 -5.13 5.27
C VAL A 33 -2.79 -3.62 5.49
N ILE A 34 -2.16 -3.24 6.60
CA ILE A 34 -1.58 -1.90 6.77
C ILE A 34 -0.10 -2.06 7.05
N ARG A 35 0.72 -1.46 6.17
CA ARG A 35 2.17 -1.42 6.34
C ARG A 35 2.54 -0.30 7.29
N LEU A 36 3.42 -0.59 8.27
CA LEU A 36 3.93 0.36 9.23
C LEU A 36 5.44 0.23 9.36
N PHE A 37 6.15 1.36 9.34
CA PHE A 37 7.57 1.39 9.64
C PHE A 37 7.83 1.18 11.12
N VAL A 38 8.75 0.27 11.44
CA VAL A 38 9.28 0.06 12.78
C VAL A 38 10.68 0.66 12.80
N GLN A 39 10.79 1.88 13.30
CA GLN A 39 12.01 2.67 13.32
C GLN A 39 12.51 2.97 14.74
N ASP A 40 13.66 3.63 14.85
CA ASP A 40 14.37 3.88 16.10
C ASP A 40 13.61 4.78 17.07
N TYR A 41 12.70 5.61 16.62
CA TYR A 41 11.87 6.44 17.50
C TYR A 41 10.92 5.64 18.40
N TYR A 42 10.71 4.35 18.14
CA TYR A 42 9.98 3.47 19.05
C TYR A 42 10.83 3.01 20.24
N ASP A 43 12.14 3.22 20.20
CA ASP A 43 13.09 2.86 21.27
C ASP A 43 12.93 1.42 21.79
N LEU A 44 12.93 0.46 20.86
CA LEU A 44 12.66 -0.95 21.15
C LEU A 44 13.69 -1.62 22.07
N LEU A 45 14.91 -1.06 22.15
CA LEU A 45 16.04 -1.59 22.96
C LEU A 45 16.77 -0.43 23.67
N PRO A 46 16.17 0.20 24.70
CA PRO A 46 16.77 1.36 25.38
C PRO A 46 18.07 1.03 26.13
N ALA A 47 18.27 -0.22 26.54
CA ALA A 47 19.49 -0.68 27.20
C ALA A 47 19.71 -2.18 26.92
N PRO A 48 20.93 -2.72 27.12
CA PRO A 48 21.21 -4.13 26.87
C PRO A 48 20.24 -5.06 27.60
N GLY A 49 19.49 -5.87 26.82
CA GLY A 49 18.52 -6.82 27.35
C GLY A 49 17.22 -6.22 27.89
N LYS A 50 17.04 -4.90 27.82
CA LYS A 50 15.78 -4.24 28.18
C LYS A 50 14.97 -3.97 26.90
N TYR A 51 13.79 -4.55 26.80
CA TYR A 51 12.90 -4.42 25.65
C TYR A 51 11.72 -3.52 26.00
N HIS A 52 11.38 -2.61 25.09
CA HIS A 52 10.29 -1.65 25.26
C HIS A 52 9.42 -1.65 24.00
N PHE A 53 8.24 -2.25 24.06
CA PHE A 53 7.34 -2.38 22.90
C PHE A 53 6.05 -1.58 23.03
N SER A 54 5.79 -0.98 24.19
CA SER A 54 4.52 -0.29 24.48
C SER A 54 4.23 0.90 23.57
N THR A 55 5.26 1.61 23.12
CA THR A 55 5.10 2.72 22.18
C THR A 55 4.64 2.21 20.79
N LEU A 56 5.24 1.12 20.31
CA LEU A 56 4.83 0.48 19.07
C LEU A 56 3.44 -0.17 19.19
N ASP A 57 3.08 -0.70 20.38
CA ASP A 57 1.77 -1.29 20.64
C ASP A 57 0.62 -0.33 20.30
N THR A 58 0.78 0.95 20.59
CA THR A 58 -0.25 1.96 20.29
C THR A 58 -0.57 2.01 18.79
N SER A 59 0.45 2.08 17.95
CA SER A 59 0.28 2.10 16.48
C SER A 59 -0.25 0.77 15.94
N VAL A 60 0.24 -0.36 16.46
CA VAL A 60 -0.25 -1.69 16.09
C VAL A 60 -1.71 -1.90 16.47
N ASP A 61 -2.13 -1.43 17.64
CA ASP A 61 -3.54 -1.52 18.07
C ASP A 61 -4.48 -0.72 17.16
N LEU A 62 -4.03 0.42 16.62
CA LEU A 62 -4.81 1.15 15.62
C LEU A 62 -4.99 0.35 14.34
N ILE A 63 -3.92 -0.29 13.85
CA ILE A 63 -4.03 -1.18 12.68
C ILE A 63 -5.08 -2.27 12.95
N LEU A 64 -4.98 -2.96 14.08
CA LEU A 64 -5.92 -4.03 14.45
C LEU A 64 -7.36 -3.53 14.59
N LYS A 65 -7.58 -2.31 15.08
CA LYS A 65 -8.92 -1.69 15.16
C LYS A 65 -9.56 -1.48 13.78
N THR A 66 -8.78 -1.30 12.73
CA THR A 66 -9.30 -1.23 11.36
C THR A 66 -9.75 -2.58 10.81
N GLY A 67 -9.32 -3.68 11.41
CA GLY A 67 -9.52 -5.05 10.94
C GLY A 67 -8.43 -5.53 9.97
N ALA A 68 -7.42 -4.71 9.69
CA ALA A 68 -6.29 -5.07 8.84
C ALA A 68 -5.26 -5.93 9.57
N THR A 69 -4.52 -6.73 8.80
CA THR A 69 -3.33 -7.43 9.28
C THR A 69 -2.13 -6.47 9.26
N PRO A 70 -1.32 -6.38 10.32
CA PRO A 70 -0.09 -5.60 10.29
C PRO A 70 0.95 -6.18 9.32
N LEU A 71 1.56 -5.31 8.51
CA LEU A 71 2.82 -5.55 7.83
C LEU A 71 3.86 -4.64 8.49
N LEU A 72 4.72 -5.21 9.31
CA LEU A 72 5.70 -4.45 10.07
C LEU A 72 7.06 -4.45 9.35
N CYS A 73 7.44 -3.28 8.86
CA CYS A 73 8.69 -3.06 8.14
C CYS A 73 9.82 -2.74 9.12
N LEU A 74 10.78 -3.65 9.26
CA LEU A 74 11.88 -3.53 10.23
C LEU A 74 13.03 -2.72 9.65
N VAL A 75 13.13 -1.45 10.07
CA VAL A 75 14.15 -0.49 9.59
C VAL A 75 14.80 0.28 10.75
N PHE A 76 15.00 -0.36 11.86
CA PHE A 76 15.59 0.28 13.05
C PHE A 76 17.04 -0.16 13.31
N LYS A 77 17.77 0.70 14.03
CA LYS A 77 19.20 0.60 14.29
C LYS A 77 19.51 1.03 15.74
N PRO A 78 19.10 0.23 16.75
CA PRO A 78 19.19 0.64 18.15
C PRO A 78 20.64 0.97 18.55
N LYS A 79 20.86 2.09 19.20
CA LYS A 79 22.20 2.56 19.64
C LYS A 79 23.00 1.54 20.45
N VAL A 80 22.30 0.68 21.19
CA VAL A 80 22.92 -0.42 21.95
C VAL A 80 23.65 -1.41 21.06
N LEU A 81 23.17 -1.62 19.83
CA LEU A 81 23.74 -2.55 18.85
C LEU A 81 24.50 -1.83 17.73
N PHE A 82 24.19 -0.57 17.50
CA PHE A 82 24.81 0.27 16.47
C PHE A 82 25.27 1.59 17.13
N PRO A 83 26.47 1.64 17.70
CA PRO A 83 26.88 2.74 18.56
C PRO A 83 27.18 4.05 17.83
N LYS A 84 27.17 4.04 16.50
CA LYS A 84 27.41 5.22 15.66
C LYS A 84 26.25 5.46 14.71
N ILE A 85 25.94 6.72 14.47
CA ILE A 85 25.04 7.14 13.39
C ILE A 85 25.85 7.12 12.09
N ASP A 86 25.84 5.99 11.40
CA ASP A 86 26.57 5.74 10.17
C ASP A 86 25.81 4.72 9.35
N GLN A 87 25.30 5.11 8.18
CA GLN A 87 24.50 4.24 7.31
C GLN A 87 25.30 3.03 6.79
N ASN A 88 26.62 3.15 6.70
CA ASN A 88 27.50 2.05 6.29
C ASN A 88 27.78 1.05 7.42
N LEU A 89 27.43 1.39 8.66
CA LEU A 89 27.44 0.45 9.76
C LEU A 89 26.22 -0.46 9.70
N THR A 90 26.31 -1.54 8.95
CA THR A 90 25.19 -2.45 8.65
C THR A 90 25.13 -3.69 9.53
N GLU A 91 26.20 -3.97 10.29
CA GLU A 91 26.30 -5.10 11.20
C GLU A 91 26.16 -4.66 12.65
N PRO A 92 25.30 -5.34 13.44
CA PRO A 92 25.20 -5.08 14.86
C PRO A 92 26.48 -5.54 15.59
N THR A 93 26.83 -4.90 16.68
CA THR A 93 27.94 -5.31 17.56
C THR A 93 27.78 -6.75 18.07
N SER A 94 26.57 -7.30 18.05
CA SER A 94 26.27 -8.69 18.41
C SER A 94 25.03 -9.20 17.65
N TRP A 95 25.25 -10.10 16.71
CA TRP A 95 24.18 -10.83 16.02
C TRP A 95 23.26 -11.58 16.99
N LYS A 96 23.82 -12.19 18.04
CA LYS A 96 23.05 -12.86 19.10
C LYS A 96 22.08 -11.90 19.80
N ALA A 97 22.50 -10.66 20.03
CA ALA A 97 21.64 -9.64 20.65
C ALA A 97 20.58 -9.11 19.68
N TRP A 98 20.93 -8.95 18.39
CA TRP A 98 19.98 -8.64 17.33
C TRP A 98 18.90 -9.72 17.20
N ASP A 99 19.31 -10.97 17.03
CA ASP A 99 18.39 -12.11 16.93
C ASP A 99 17.45 -12.20 18.14
N LYS A 100 17.97 -11.90 19.34
CA LYS A 100 17.18 -11.89 20.56
C LYS A 100 16.18 -10.75 20.61
N LEU A 101 16.54 -9.56 20.12
CA LEU A 101 15.63 -8.41 20.02
C LEU A 101 14.48 -8.74 19.08
N VAL A 102 14.77 -9.15 17.84
CA VAL A 102 13.77 -9.53 16.85
C VAL A 102 12.87 -10.65 17.36
N TYR A 103 13.46 -11.70 17.95
CA TYR A 103 12.70 -12.80 18.54
C TYR A 103 11.72 -12.31 19.61
N ASN A 104 12.15 -11.42 20.53
CA ASN A 104 11.27 -10.92 21.58
C ASN A 104 10.18 -10.01 21.04
N LEU A 105 10.47 -9.18 20.04
CA LEU A 105 9.49 -8.33 19.37
C LEU A 105 8.37 -9.18 18.73
N VAL A 106 8.75 -10.15 17.93
CA VAL A 106 7.77 -11.03 17.26
C VAL A 106 6.98 -11.87 18.26
N ARG A 107 7.68 -12.43 19.28
CA ARG A 107 7.04 -13.20 20.35
C ARG A 107 6.04 -12.37 21.15
N HIS A 108 6.31 -11.07 21.35
CA HIS A 108 5.40 -10.15 22.03
C HIS A 108 4.05 -10.12 21.30
N TYR A 109 4.05 -9.89 19.99
CA TYR A 109 2.82 -9.84 19.20
C TYR A 109 2.19 -11.22 18.98
N LYS A 110 2.99 -12.28 18.86
CA LYS A 110 2.46 -13.66 18.85
C LYS A 110 1.65 -13.98 20.09
N LYS A 111 2.14 -13.60 21.25
CA LYS A 111 1.43 -13.84 22.53
C LYS A 111 0.20 -12.95 22.68
N ARG A 112 0.30 -11.71 22.25
CA ARG A 112 -0.75 -10.70 22.42
C ARG A 112 -1.91 -10.88 21.45
N ASN A 113 -1.63 -11.20 20.19
CA ASN A 113 -2.57 -11.10 19.08
C ASN A 113 -2.63 -12.36 18.20
N GLY A 114 -2.03 -13.47 18.58
CA GLY A 114 -2.05 -14.72 17.81
C GLY A 114 -0.97 -14.86 16.72
N GLY A 115 -0.35 -13.77 16.26
CA GLY A 115 0.71 -13.79 15.24
C GLY A 115 0.23 -14.05 13.82
N GLY A 116 1.10 -14.61 12.98
CA GLY A 116 0.82 -14.88 11.56
C GLY A 116 0.90 -13.63 10.68
N TRP A 117 1.51 -12.55 11.17
CA TRP A 117 1.62 -11.27 10.48
C TRP A 117 2.74 -11.23 9.45
N TYR A 118 2.72 -10.18 8.63
CA TYR A 118 3.81 -9.88 7.69
C TYR A 118 4.94 -9.14 8.43
N TRP A 119 6.16 -9.61 8.21
CA TRP A 119 7.39 -9.01 8.73
C TRP A 119 8.33 -8.76 7.57
N GLU A 120 8.53 -7.51 7.28
CA GLU A 120 9.36 -7.05 6.19
C GLU A 120 10.75 -6.67 6.69
N VAL A 121 11.76 -7.16 5.99
CA VAL A 121 13.16 -6.91 6.34
C VAL A 121 13.73 -5.87 5.42
N GLY A 122 13.74 -4.63 5.87
CA GLY A 122 14.34 -3.52 5.15
C GLY A 122 13.37 -2.55 4.53
N ASN A 123 13.92 -1.39 4.17
CA ASN A 123 13.28 -0.34 3.39
C ASN A 123 14.35 0.45 2.66
N GLU A 124 14.30 0.51 1.35
CA GLU A 124 15.10 1.39 0.48
C GLU A 124 16.61 1.37 0.75
N PHE A 125 17.17 0.19 1.03
CA PHE A 125 18.61 0.02 1.25
C PHE A 125 19.47 0.32 0.02
N ASP A 126 18.84 0.51 -1.11
CA ASP A 126 19.40 0.88 -2.40
C ASP A 126 19.50 2.41 -2.61
N LEU A 127 18.77 3.21 -1.83
CA LEU A 127 18.90 4.65 -1.89
C LEU A 127 20.21 5.08 -1.23
N GLN A 128 20.93 5.95 -1.93
CA GLN A 128 22.09 6.63 -1.41
C GLN A 128 21.64 7.76 -0.45
N ASP A 129 22.50 8.70 -0.16
CA ASP A 129 22.20 9.86 0.67
C ASP A 129 20.81 10.46 0.41
N GLY A 130 20.01 10.59 1.43
CA GLY A 130 18.64 11.15 1.36
C GLY A 130 17.52 10.14 1.22
N GLY A 131 17.80 8.85 1.42
CA GLY A 131 16.75 7.82 1.52
C GLY A 131 16.23 7.62 2.95
N GLY A 132 14.95 7.25 3.08
CA GLY A 132 14.27 7.05 4.37
C GLY A 132 14.72 5.82 5.15
N THR A 133 16.00 5.46 5.10
CA THR A 133 16.55 4.27 5.77
C THR A 133 17.88 4.57 6.47
N PRO A 134 18.14 3.99 7.67
CA PRO A 134 19.41 4.15 8.35
C PRO A 134 20.54 3.24 7.82
N TYR A 135 20.31 2.52 6.73
CA TYR A 135 21.25 1.55 6.18
C TYR A 135 21.55 1.78 4.69
N HIS A 136 22.82 1.62 4.33
CA HIS A 136 23.24 1.39 2.94
C HIS A 136 23.84 0.00 2.86
N MET A 137 23.16 -0.93 2.21
CA MET A 137 23.60 -2.33 2.18
C MET A 137 24.00 -2.79 0.79
N THR A 138 25.12 -3.46 0.70
CA THR A 138 25.45 -4.31 -0.46
C THR A 138 24.55 -5.56 -0.47
N PRO A 139 24.41 -6.26 -1.61
CA PRO A 139 23.64 -7.51 -1.67
C PRO A 139 24.09 -8.57 -0.66
N ALA A 140 25.40 -8.69 -0.41
CA ALA A 140 25.95 -9.65 0.56
C ALA A 140 25.59 -9.27 2.01
N GLN A 141 25.67 -7.98 2.34
CA GLN A 141 25.26 -7.49 3.67
C GLN A 141 23.77 -7.67 3.89
N TYR A 142 22.94 -7.37 2.87
CA TYR A 142 21.51 -7.53 2.96
C TYR A 142 21.10 -9.01 3.16
N THR A 143 21.62 -9.91 2.36
CA THR A 143 21.27 -11.35 2.48
C THR A 143 21.68 -11.94 3.83
N ARG A 144 22.80 -11.50 4.40
CA ARG A 144 23.21 -11.87 5.76
C ARG A 144 22.26 -11.31 6.83
N PHE A 145 21.92 -10.02 6.72
CA PHE A 145 20.98 -9.35 7.62
C PHE A 145 19.59 -10.00 7.57
N TYR A 146 19.11 -10.30 6.34
CA TYR A 146 17.87 -10.99 6.08
C TYR A 146 17.84 -12.37 6.76
N ALA A 147 18.88 -13.18 6.57
CA ALA A 147 18.95 -14.51 7.13
C ALA A 147 18.86 -14.53 8.67
N HIS A 148 19.59 -13.65 9.35
CA HIS A 148 19.54 -13.52 10.81
C HIS A 148 18.13 -13.09 11.28
N THR A 149 17.59 -12.06 10.65
CA THR A 149 16.30 -11.48 11.00
C THR A 149 15.17 -12.50 10.81
N VAL A 150 15.11 -13.15 9.65
CA VAL A 150 14.10 -14.16 9.33
C VAL A 150 14.19 -15.38 10.23
N ALA A 151 15.39 -15.86 10.55
CA ALA A 151 15.57 -16.96 11.47
C ALA A 151 15.02 -16.64 12.87
N ALA A 152 15.22 -15.42 13.34
CA ALA A 152 14.68 -14.95 14.61
C ALA A 152 13.15 -14.83 14.60
N ILE A 153 12.58 -14.28 13.50
CA ILE A 153 11.13 -14.17 13.31
C ILE A 153 10.47 -15.55 13.31
N ARG A 154 10.95 -16.48 12.49
CA ARG A 154 10.37 -17.81 12.34
C ARG A 154 10.47 -18.65 13.62
N ARG A 155 11.54 -18.47 14.39
CA ARG A 155 11.69 -19.12 15.70
C ARG A 155 10.67 -18.59 16.71
N ALA A 156 10.29 -17.30 16.64
CA ALA A 156 9.31 -16.69 17.53
C ALA A 156 7.87 -16.99 17.11
N ASP A 157 7.61 -16.98 15.80
CA ASP A 157 6.32 -17.29 15.17
C ASP A 157 6.52 -18.08 13.87
N PRO A 158 6.35 -19.40 13.89
CA PRO A 158 6.47 -20.23 12.70
C PRO A 158 5.46 -19.90 11.57
N GLN A 159 4.36 -19.22 11.90
CA GLN A 159 3.33 -18.82 10.95
C GLN A 159 3.55 -17.40 10.40
N ALA A 160 4.52 -16.64 10.92
CA ALA A 160 4.85 -15.32 10.44
C ALA A 160 5.18 -15.36 8.93
N ARG A 161 4.69 -14.41 8.17
CA ARG A 161 5.07 -14.22 6.78
C ARG A 161 6.28 -13.29 6.73
N VAL A 162 7.34 -13.73 6.07
CA VAL A 162 8.62 -12.99 6.02
C VAL A 162 8.98 -12.64 4.59
N GLY A 163 9.50 -11.43 4.39
CA GLY A 163 9.88 -10.95 3.07
C GLY A 163 10.66 -9.65 3.09
N GLY A 164 10.73 -9.02 1.97
CA GLY A 164 11.47 -7.82 1.64
C GLY A 164 11.92 -7.89 0.17
N PRO A 165 12.88 -7.05 -0.28
CA PRO A 165 13.68 -6.07 0.46
C PRO A 165 13.08 -4.64 0.48
N ALA A 166 11.88 -4.41 -0.08
CA ALA A 166 11.27 -3.08 -0.16
C ALA A 166 12.19 -2.03 -0.79
N LEU A 167 12.74 -2.32 -1.98
CA LEU A 167 13.67 -1.43 -2.67
C LEU A 167 12.93 -0.31 -3.41
N ALA A 168 13.51 0.89 -3.39
CA ALA A 168 13.06 2.00 -4.21
C ALA A 168 13.18 1.70 -5.71
N ASN A 169 14.22 0.96 -6.11
CA ASN A 169 14.44 0.53 -7.48
C ASN A 169 14.48 -1.01 -7.59
N TYR A 170 13.42 -1.59 -8.09
CA TYR A 170 13.29 -3.05 -8.25
C TYR A 170 14.34 -3.70 -9.18
N LYS A 171 15.10 -2.89 -9.93
CA LYS A 171 16.17 -3.37 -10.84
C LYS A 171 17.52 -3.51 -10.15
N GLU A 172 17.64 -3.10 -8.90
CA GLU A 172 18.86 -3.20 -8.13
C GLU A 172 19.28 -4.64 -7.86
N THR A 173 20.57 -4.83 -7.63
CA THR A 173 21.19 -6.15 -7.51
C THR A 173 20.85 -6.91 -6.23
N ILE A 174 20.21 -6.25 -5.27
CA ILE A 174 19.76 -6.89 -4.01
C ILE A 174 18.67 -7.93 -4.27
N ILE A 175 17.67 -7.64 -5.13
CA ILE A 175 16.59 -8.60 -5.43
C ILE A 175 17.13 -9.90 -6.02
N PRO A 176 17.90 -9.93 -7.14
CA PRO A 176 18.42 -11.18 -7.67
C PRO A 176 19.36 -11.89 -6.68
N ALA A 177 20.12 -11.17 -5.87
CA ALA A 177 20.96 -11.75 -4.84
C ALA A 177 20.14 -12.42 -3.73
N LEU A 178 19.05 -11.80 -3.28
CA LEU A 178 18.14 -12.36 -2.30
C LEU A 178 17.48 -13.64 -2.82
N LEU A 179 16.97 -13.62 -4.04
CA LEU A 179 16.33 -14.78 -4.67
C LEU A 179 17.32 -15.96 -4.75
N ALA A 180 18.54 -15.73 -5.28
CA ALA A 180 19.57 -16.74 -5.37
C ALA A 180 19.98 -17.29 -3.99
N PHE A 181 20.08 -16.41 -3.00
CA PHE A 181 20.45 -16.78 -1.63
C PHE A 181 19.35 -17.62 -0.96
N CYS A 182 18.09 -17.22 -1.06
CA CYS A 182 16.96 -17.93 -0.47
C CYS A 182 16.76 -19.30 -1.11
N ASP A 183 16.87 -19.38 -2.44
CA ASP A 183 16.79 -20.67 -3.17
C ASP A 183 17.90 -21.64 -2.77
N LYS A 184 19.17 -21.16 -2.79
CA LYS A 184 20.34 -21.98 -2.45
C LYS A 184 20.33 -22.46 -1.00
N ASN A 185 20.01 -21.57 -0.05
CA ASN A 185 20.16 -21.84 1.37
C ASN A 185 18.85 -22.25 2.06
N LYS A 186 17.75 -22.34 1.30
CA LYS A 186 16.41 -22.66 1.79
C LYS A 186 15.94 -21.71 2.90
N VAL A 187 16.32 -20.44 2.78
CA VAL A 187 15.84 -19.38 3.69
C VAL A 187 14.42 -18.99 3.27
N PRO A 188 13.46 -18.90 4.21
CA PRO A 188 12.09 -18.53 3.88
C PRO A 188 11.98 -17.15 3.21
N LEU A 189 11.16 -17.08 2.15
CA LEU A 189 10.77 -15.87 1.47
C LEU A 189 9.30 -16.02 1.06
N ASP A 190 8.39 -15.51 1.90
CA ASP A 190 6.95 -15.66 1.67
C ASP A 190 6.40 -14.54 0.78
N PHE A 191 7.07 -13.39 0.75
CA PHE A 191 6.77 -12.31 -0.18
C PHE A 191 8.03 -11.58 -0.62
N LEU A 192 7.99 -11.08 -1.84
CA LEU A 192 9.03 -10.23 -2.43
C LEU A 192 8.45 -8.85 -2.65
N SER A 193 9.07 -7.82 -2.05
CA SER A 193 8.55 -6.46 -2.07
C SER A 193 9.47 -5.45 -2.74
N TRP A 194 8.84 -4.43 -3.35
CA TRP A 194 9.50 -3.26 -3.94
C TRP A 194 8.55 -2.06 -3.98
N HIS A 195 9.11 -0.87 -4.18
CA HIS A 195 8.37 0.38 -4.28
C HIS A 195 8.07 0.79 -5.72
N GLY A 196 7.07 1.64 -5.88
CA GLY A 196 6.67 2.23 -7.15
C GLY A 196 6.24 3.68 -7.01
N TYR A 197 7.13 4.62 -7.34
CA TYR A 197 6.81 6.04 -7.48
C TYR A 197 7.00 6.46 -8.92
N HIS A 198 5.93 6.39 -9.70
CA HIS A 198 6.01 6.68 -11.12
C HIS A 198 4.70 7.22 -11.67
N SER A 199 4.76 8.25 -12.55
CA SER A 199 3.55 8.91 -13.08
C SER A 199 2.89 8.18 -14.26
N ASN A 200 3.56 7.16 -14.81
CA ASN A 200 2.97 6.31 -15.85
C ASN A 200 2.49 4.98 -15.23
N PRO A 201 1.17 4.69 -15.21
CA PRO A 201 0.63 3.45 -14.67
C PRO A 201 1.17 2.16 -15.34
N GLN A 202 1.56 2.22 -16.62
CA GLN A 202 2.16 1.08 -17.33
C GLN A 202 3.51 0.64 -16.75
N TRP A 203 4.22 1.53 -16.07
CA TRP A 203 5.45 1.20 -15.38
C TRP A 203 5.22 0.15 -14.29
N PHE A 204 4.11 0.26 -13.56
CA PHE A 204 3.76 -0.69 -12.51
C PHE A 204 3.53 -2.08 -13.10
N ARG A 205 2.80 -2.18 -14.22
CA ARG A 205 2.61 -3.42 -14.95
C ARG A 205 3.96 -4.03 -15.36
N LYS A 206 4.82 -3.20 -15.96
CA LYS A 206 6.14 -3.64 -16.38
C LYS A 206 7.00 -4.13 -15.21
N SER A 207 6.99 -3.46 -14.07
CA SER A 207 7.75 -3.88 -12.89
C SER A 207 7.30 -5.26 -12.39
N ILE A 208 6.00 -5.54 -12.42
CA ILE A 208 5.43 -6.84 -12.05
C ILE A 208 5.87 -7.92 -13.03
N ASP A 209 5.79 -7.65 -14.32
CA ASP A 209 6.21 -8.60 -15.36
C ASP A 209 7.71 -8.91 -15.25
N ASP A 210 8.56 -7.89 -15.06
CA ASP A 210 10.02 -8.03 -14.88
C ASP A 210 10.36 -8.88 -13.63
N ILE A 211 9.69 -8.65 -12.50
CA ILE A 211 9.88 -9.43 -11.26
C ILE A 211 9.43 -10.88 -11.46
N ARG A 212 8.31 -11.11 -12.12
CA ARG A 212 7.83 -12.47 -12.42
C ARG A 212 8.78 -13.22 -13.32
N ASP A 213 9.39 -12.53 -14.29
CA ASP A 213 10.42 -13.14 -15.14
C ASP A 213 11.70 -13.51 -14.37
N GLN A 214 12.05 -12.71 -13.34
CA GLN A 214 13.13 -13.09 -12.44
C GLN A 214 12.77 -14.34 -11.61
N LEU A 215 11.56 -14.39 -11.05
CA LEU A 215 11.09 -15.51 -10.24
C LEU A 215 11.05 -16.85 -11.01
N LYS A 216 10.79 -16.83 -12.32
CA LYS A 216 10.84 -18.06 -13.16
C LYS A 216 12.21 -18.76 -13.12
N LYS A 217 13.28 -18.06 -12.77
CA LYS A 217 14.63 -18.62 -12.63
C LYS A 217 14.81 -19.44 -11.34
N TYR A 218 13.88 -19.30 -10.40
CA TYR A 218 13.92 -19.91 -9.08
C TYR A 218 12.61 -20.65 -8.78
N PRO A 219 12.36 -21.79 -9.47
CA PRO A 219 11.07 -22.48 -9.41
C PRO A 219 10.74 -23.09 -8.04
N SER A 220 11.69 -23.12 -7.12
CA SER A 220 11.44 -23.55 -5.74
C SER A 220 10.87 -22.41 -4.85
N LEU A 221 10.92 -21.18 -5.32
CA LEU A 221 10.41 -20.01 -4.60
C LEU A 221 9.04 -19.59 -5.15
N HIS A 222 8.09 -19.41 -4.27
CA HIS A 222 6.73 -18.98 -4.60
C HIS A 222 6.27 -17.81 -3.71
N PRO A 223 7.05 -16.71 -3.64
CA PRO A 223 6.67 -15.57 -2.81
C PRO A 223 5.47 -14.85 -3.41
N GLU A 224 4.63 -14.27 -2.55
CA GLU A 224 3.69 -13.23 -2.97
C GLU A 224 4.48 -12.05 -3.54
N THR A 225 3.99 -11.44 -4.63
CA THR A 225 4.55 -10.22 -5.21
C THR A 225 3.86 -9.01 -4.60
N VAL A 226 4.64 -8.10 -4.01
CA VAL A 226 4.10 -6.99 -3.22
C VAL A 226 4.73 -5.66 -3.66
N ILE A 227 3.90 -4.72 -4.08
CA ILE A 227 4.32 -3.31 -4.14
C ILE A 227 3.85 -2.66 -2.84
N ASP A 228 4.76 -2.63 -1.88
CA ASP A 228 4.47 -2.31 -0.50
C ASP A 228 4.49 -0.80 -0.20
N GLU A 229 4.89 -0.02 -1.21
CA GLU A 229 4.83 1.43 -1.19
C GLU A 229 4.68 1.97 -2.61
N TRP A 230 3.59 2.68 -2.90
CA TRP A 230 3.37 3.23 -4.22
C TRP A 230 2.54 4.50 -4.23
N ASN A 231 2.88 5.40 -5.16
CA ASN A 231 2.13 6.59 -5.50
C ASN A 231 2.60 7.14 -6.86
N MET A 232 2.13 8.33 -7.23
CA MET A 232 2.73 9.12 -8.30
C MET A 232 4.18 9.45 -7.99
N ASN A 233 4.94 9.87 -9.00
CA ASN A 233 6.28 10.38 -8.80
C ASN A 233 6.26 11.56 -7.81
N LEU A 234 7.06 11.46 -6.76
CA LEU A 234 7.13 12.41 -5.63
C LEU A 234 7.49 13.85 -6.02
N GLY A 235 8.06 14.07 -7.21
CA GLY A 235 8.39 15.40 -7.72
C GLY A 235 7.41 15.97 -8.75
N GLN A 236 6.35 15.25 -9.08
CA GLN A 236 5.45 15.60 -10.16
C GLN A 236 4.05 15.92 -9.63
N TRP A 237 3.62 17.16 -9.80
CA TRP A 237 2.31 17.65 -9.37
C TRP A 237 1.44 17.91 -10.59
N ASN A 238 0.29 17.28 -10.63
CA ASN A 238 -0.77 17.74 -11.51
C ASN A 238 -1.70 18.63 -10.70
N ILE A 239 -1.95 19.83 -11.22
CA ILE A 239 -2.81 20.82 -10.56
C ILE A 239 -4.31 20.47 -10.65
N ASP A 240 -4.69 19.51 -11.47
CA ASP A 240 -6.07 19.01 -11.51
C ASP A 240 -6.29 17.99 -10.39
N PRO A 241 -7.13 18.31 -9.39
CA PRO A 241 -7.38 17.44 -8.24
C PRO A 241 -8.03 16.09 -8.60
N ARG A 242 -8.58 15.97 -9.82
CA ARG A 242 -9.17 14.72 -10.33
C ARG A 242 -8.13 13.75 -10.85
N PHE A 243 -6.92 14.24 -11.17
CA PHE A 243 -5.88 13.41 -11.78
C PHE A 243 -5.40 12.29 -10.84
N GLN A 244 -5.09 12.60 -9.59
CA GLN A 244 -4.58 11.59 -8.65
C GLN A 244 -5.58 10.45 -8.42
N PRO A 245 -6.88 10.68 -8.20
CA PRO A 245 -7.89 9.62 -8.19
C PRO A 245 -7.89 8.74 -9.44
N ALA A 246 -7.87 9.35 -10.63
CA ALA A 246 -7.84 8.63 -11.90
C ALA A 246 -6.53 7.83 -12.07
N PHE A 247 -5.39 8.39 -11.65
CA PHE A 247 -4.10 7.71 -11.61
C PHE A 247 -4.15 6.47 -10.70
N ILE A 248 -4.77 6.58 -9.52
CA ILE A 248 -4.94 5.44 -8.60
C ILE A 248 -5.78 4.35 -9.26
N ALA A 249 -6.91 4.71 -9.90
CA ALA A 249 -7.77 3.75 -10.57
C ALA A 249 -7.03 3.03 -11.71
N GLU A 250 -6.33 3.79 -12.57
CA GLU A 250 -5.56 3.25 -13.69
C GLU A 250 -4.38 2.39 -13.22
N THR A 251 -3.63 2.84 -12.22
CA THR A 251 -2.50 2.08 -11.67
C THR A 251 -3.00 0.78 -11.03
N THR A 252 -4.10 0.84 -10.27
CA THR A 252 -4.74 -0.35 -9.73
C THR A 252 -5.12 -1.35 -10.82
N PHE A 253 -5.71 -0.87 -11.92
CA PHE A 253 -6.03 -1.71 -13.08
C PHE A 253 -4.77 -2.38 -13.65
N GLN A 254 -3.70 -1.64 -13.85
CA GLN A 254 -2.43 -2.19 -14.36
C GLN A 254 -1.83 -3.25 -13.41
N MET A 255 -1.89 -3.02 -12.10
CA MET A 255 -1.47 -3.99 -11.09
C MET A 255 -2.34 -5.26 -11.11
N VAL A 256 -3.65 -5.10 -11.25
CA VAL A 256 -4.61 -6.22 -11.39
C VAL A 256 -4.31 -7.03 -12.66
N GLN A 257 -4.10 -6.37 -13.79
CA GLN A 257 -3.75 -7.04 -15.05
C GLN A 257 -2.38 -7.74 -14.98
N GLY A 258 -1.42 -7.17 -14.24
CA GLY A 258 -0.13 -7.79 -13.94
C GLY A 258 -0.24 -8.99 -12.99
N GLY A 259 -1.37 -9.15 -12.30
CA GLY A 259 -1.58 -10.20 -11.32
C GLY A 259 -0.76 -10.00 -10.05
N LEU A 260 -0.51 -8.76 -9.63
CA LEU A 260 0.11 -8.44 -8.34
C LEU A 260 -0.70 -9.05 -7.20
N ASP A 261 -0.01 -9.53 -6.16
CA ASP A 261 -0.68 -10.18 -5.03
C ASP A 261 -1.14 -9.17 -3.97
N LEU A 262 -0.35 -8.13 -3.70
CA LEU A 262 -0.66 -7.10 -2.70
C LEU A 262 -0.05 -5.76 -3.10
N ALA A 263 -0.76 -4.67 -2.82
CA ALA A 263 -0.23 -3.32 -2.99
C ALA A 263 -0.63 -2.44 -1.79
N CYS A 264 0.32 -1.69 -1.23
CA CYS A 264 0.07 -0.73 -0.16
C CYS A 264 0.29 0.69 -0.69
N TYR A 265 -0.80 1.43 -0.82
CA TYR A 265 -0.73 2.83 -1.22
C TYR A 265 -0.06 3.67 -0.13
N TYR A 266 0.90 4.48 -0.50
CA TYR A 266 1.58 5.39 0.40
C TYR A 266 1.08 6.81 0.14
N GLN A 267 0.22 7.37 1.04
CA GLN A 267 0.06 6.94 2.39
C GLN A 267 -1.37 7.20 2.93
N ILE A 268 -1.62 6.80 4.19
CA ILE A 268 -2.89 7.08 4.85
C ILE A 268 -3.05 8.57 5.08
N ARG A 269 -2.15 9.20 5.85
CA ARG A 269 -2.23 10.62 6.23
C ARG A 269 -0.90 11.32 6.00
N ASP A 270 -0.96 12.54 5.47
CA ASP A 270 0.21 13.41 5.41
C ASP A 270 0.61 13.87 6.80
N TYR A 271 1.90 14.02 7.01
CA TYR A 271 2.49 14.41 8.28
C TYR A 271 3.62 15.42 8.07
N PRO A 272 3.82 16.37 9.01
CA PRO A 272 4.93 17.29 8.95
C PRO A 272 6.26 16.55 9.22
N PHE A 273 7.33 17.11 8.69
CA PHE A 273 8.66 16.64 9.01
C PHE A 273 9.00 16.95 10.49
N ALA A 274 9.63 15.99 11.17
CA ALA A 274 10.02 16.09 12.57
C ALA A 274 11.55 15.88 12.69
N ASP A 275 12.31 16.92 12.36
CA ASP A 275 13.77 16.92 12.32
C ASP A 275 14.41 16.54 13.65
N ASP A 276 13.88 17.03 14.77
CA ASP A 276 14.35 16.72 16.12
C ASP A 276 14.22 15.24 16.50
N GLN A 277 13.28 14.53 15.88
CA GLN A 277 13.08 13.11 16.12
C GLN A 277 14.05 12.26 15.31
N ILE A 278 14.16 12.51 13.99
CA ILE A 278 15.02 11.69 13.13
C ILE A 278 16.51 12.04 13.26
N ALA A 279 16.87 13.27 13.64
CA ALA A 279 18.26 13.65 13.91
C ALA A 279 18.94 12.81 15.01
N LYS A 280 18.17 12.05 15.77
CA LYS A 280 18.71 11.10 16.77
C LYS A 280 19.28 9.83 16.14
N PHE A 281 18.92 9.51 14.89
CA PHE A 281 19.24 8.23 14.24
C PHE A 281 19.92 8.40 12.87
N TYR A 282 19.68 9.53 12.20
CA TYR A 282 20.20 9.80 10.86
C TYR A 282 21.38 10.76 10.88
N PRO A 283 22.31 10.63 9.94
CA PRO A 283 23.34 11.64 9.72
C PRO A 283 22.71 13.01 9.42
N LYS A 284 23.36 14.08 9.89
CA LYS A 284 22.85 15.45 9.70
C LYS A 284 22.54 15.79 8.25
N ARG A 285 23.34 15.29 7.31
CA ARG A 285 23.14 15.51 5.87
C ARG A 285 21.81 14.92 5.38
N ASP A 286 21.46 13.73 5.85
CA ASP A 286 20.24 13.05 5.43
C ASP A 286 19.02 13.73 6.04
N VAL A 287 19.10 14.16 7.32
CA VAL A 287 18.06 14.98 7.95
C VAL A 287 17.78 16.24 7.13
N GLN A 288 18.83 16.93 6.67
CA GLN A 288 18.67 18.12 5.82
C GLN A 288 18.06 17.80 4.44
N GLY A 289 18.40 16.64 3.88
CA GLY A 289 17.80 16.15 2.62
C GLY A 289 16.31 15.89 2.77
N GLU A 290 15.92 15.20 3.81
CA GLU A 290 14.53 14.91 4.15
C GLU A 290 13.73 16.18 4.45
N GLU A 291 14.29 17.12 5.23
CA GLU A 291 13.69 18.43 5.50
C GLU A 291 13.38 19.18 4.20
N ILE A 292 14.37 19.25 3.28
CA ILE A 292 14.18 19.90 1.98
C ILE A 292 13.08 19.20 1.16
N PHE A 293 12.98 17.90 1.23
CA PHE A 293 11.99 17.14 0.50
C PHE A 293 10.59 17.32 1.08
N TRP A 294 10.43 17.22 2.40
CA TRP A 294 9.12 17.21 3.05
C TRP A 294 8.55 18.59 3.36
N ASP A 295 9.38 19.56 3.80
CA ASP A 295 8.89 20.88 4.21
C ASP A 295 8.80 21.88 3.07
N ARG A 296 9.63 21.76 2.05
CA ARG A 296 9.69 22.73 0.95
C ARG A 296 8.75 22.42 -0.20
N ARG A 297 8.04 21.29 -0.15
CA ARG A 297 7.08 20.87 -1.17
C ARG A 297 5.79 20.45 -0.50
N PRO A 298 4.62 20.92 -0.98
CA PRO A 298 3.38 20.33 -0.52
C PRO A 298 3.36 18.87 -0.99
N VAL A 299 3.43 17.96 -0.04
CA VAL A 299 3.39 16.52 -0.29
C VAL A 299 1.94 16.07 -0.17
N TYR A 300 1.27 15.88 -1.30
CA TYR A 300 -0.14 15.43 -1.34
C TYR A 300 -0.22 13.92 -1.59
N LEU A 301 0.37 13.12 -0.70
CA LEU A 301 0.40 11.67 -0.84
C LEU A 301 -0.76 10.99 -0.10
N GLY A 302 -1.17 11.56 1.04
CA GLY A 302 -2.14 10.97 1.94
C GLY A 302 -3.55 10.86 1.38
N LEU A 303 -4.29 9.86 1.85
CA LEU A 303 -5.75 9.82 1.72
C LEU A 303 -6.42 10.89 2.59
N PHE A 304 -5.72 11.30 3.65
CA PHE A 304 -6.03 12.42 4.52
C PHE A 304 -4.88 13.43 4.46
N ASP A 305 -5.21 14.71 4.50
CA ASP A 305 -4.22 15.77 4.49
C ASP A 305 -3.66 16.09 5.89
N TYR A 306 -2.85 17.14 5.99
CA TYR A 306 -2.23 17.58 7.25
C TYR A 306 -3.27 18.03 8.30
N GLU A 307 -4.43 18.54 7.86
CA GLU A 307 -5.54 18.96 8.70
C GLU A 307 -6.55 17.84 8.95
N ASN A 308 -6.20 16.62 8.55
CA ASN A 308 -7.03 15.42 8.68
C ASN A 308 -8.31 15.43 7.85
N GLN A 309 -8.30 16.15 6.73
CA GLN A 309 -9.44 16.17 5.81
C GLN A 309 -9.29 15.09 4.73
N VAL A 310 -10.42 14.49 4.35
CA VAL A 310 -10.48 13.41 3.37
C VAL A 310 -10.22 13.92 1.96
N ARG A 311 -9.30 13.32 1.23
CA ARG A 311 -9.03 13.66 -0.18
C ARG A 311 -9.85 12.84 -1.16
N PRO A 312 -10.03 13.30 -2.40
CA PRO A 312 -10.70 12.54 -3.47
C PRO A 312 -10.15 11.12 -3.65
N SER A 313 -8.84 10.94 -3.45
CA SER A 313 -8.15 9.64 -3.52
C SER A 313 -8.74 8.58 -2.59
N TYR A 314 -9.22 8.96 -1.42
CA TYR A 314 -9.90 8.07 -0.48
C TYR A 314 -11.12 7.40 -1.11
N PHE A 315 -11.90 8.12 -1.90
CA PHE A 315 -13.13 7.59 -2.50
C PHE A 315 -12.85 6.56 -3.60
N VAL A 316 -11.67 6.59 -4.23
CA VAL A 316 -11.26 5.51 -5.14
C VAL A 316 -11.16 4.18 -4.39
N PHE A 317 -10.53 4.18 -3.22
CA PHE A 317 -10.45 2.97 -2.37
C PHE A 317 -11.82 2.56 -1.83
N ARG A 318 -12.71 3.53 -1.55
CA ARG A 318 -14.11 3.23 -1.23
C ARG A 318 -14.86 2.56 -2.38
N MET A 319 -14.59 2.95 -3.63
CA MET A 319 -15.14 2.28 -4.82
C MET A 319 -14.53 0.89 -5.01
N LEU A 320 -13.21 0.76 -4.86
CA LEU A 320 -12.51 -0.54 -4.98
C LEU A 320 -13.00 -1.54 -3.94
N GLU A 321 -13.29 -1.09 -2.72
CA GLU A 321 -13.85 -1.93 -1.66
C GLU A 321 -15.19 -2.55 -2.07
N ARG A 322 -15.96 -1.88 -2.90
CA ARG A 322 -17.27 -2.35 -3.39
C ARG A 322 -17.19 -3.41 -4.48
N LEU A 323 -16.06 -3.59 -5.10
CA LEU A 323 -15.83 -4.64 -6.08
C LEU A 323 -15.70 -6.01 -5.38
N THR A 324 -16.81 -6.56 -4.94
CA THR A 324 -16.89 -7.82 -4.17
C THR A 324 -17.26 -9.00 -5.08
N GLY A 325 -16.95 -10.22 -4.64
CA GLY A 325 -17.28 -11.43 -5.38
C GLY A 325 -16.28 -11.77 -6.48
N GLU A 326 -16.79 -12.32 -7.58
CA GLU A 326 -15.99 -12.78 -8.71
C GLU A 326 -15.76 -11.65 -9.73
N ARG A 327 -14.54 -11.55 -10.25
CA ARG A 327 -14.23 -10.62 -11.33
C ARG A 327 -14.87 -11.06 -12.63
N VAL A 328 -15.48 -10.13 -13.34
CA VAL A 328 -16.01 -10.33 -14.70
C VAL A 328 -15.25 -9.49 -15.72
N GLY A 329 -15.35 -9.85 -16.99
CA GLY A 329 -14.72 -9.12 -18.10
C GLY A 329 -15.35 -7.74 -18.26
N VAL A 330 -14.50 -6.75 -18.58
CA VAL A 330 -14.89 -5.44 -19.07
C VAL A 330 -14.13 -5.20 -20.36
N GLU A 331 -14.85 -5.00 -21.44
CA GLU A 331 -14.29 -4.64 -22.73
C GLU A 331 -14.55 -3.16 -23.01
N SER A 332 -13.56 -2.45 -23.52
CA SER A 332 -13.68 -1.05 -23.90
C SER A 332 -13.13 -0.82 -25.31
N ASN A 333 -13.87 -0.13 -26.13
CA ASN A 333 -13.41 0.34 -27.44
C ASN A 333 -12.70 1.71 -27.37
N SER A 334 -12.61 2.30 -26.18
CA SER A 334 -11.90 3.55 -25.93
C SER A 334 -10.49 3.30 -25.42
N PRO A 335 -9.46 3.99 -25.92
CA PRO A 335 -8.11 3.88 -25.39
C PRO A 335 -7.92 4.58 -24.03
N THR A 336 -8.90 5.32 -23.53
CA THR A 336 -8.81 6.13 -22.32
C THR A 336 -9.86 5.80 -21.27
N VAL A 337 -10.89 5.04 -21.63
CA VAL A 337 -11.90 4.58 -20.67
C VAL A 337 -11.64 3.13 -20.34
N HIS A 338 -11.36 2.87 -19.09
CA HIS A 338 -11.12 1.53 -18.57
C HIS A 338 -12.09 1.21 -17.45
N GLY A 339 -12.14 -0.07 -17.05
CA GLY A 339 -13.04 -0.50 -16.00
C GLY A 339 -12.62 -1.79 -15.31
N LEU A 340 -13.17 -1.96 -14.12
CA LEU A 340 -13.15 -3.19 -13.33
C LEU A 340 -14.58 -3.53 -12.95
N ALA A 341 -14.96 -4.81 -13.07
CA ALA A 341 -16.29 -5.26 -12.69
C ALA A 341 -16.24 -6.56 -11.91
N THR A 342 -17.22 -6.73 -11.01
CA THR A 342 -17.42 -7.95 -10.22
C THR A 342 -18.90 -8.30 -10.09
N ILE A 343 -19.15 -9.59 -9.86
CA ILE A 343 -20.46 -10.10 -9.50
C ILE A 343 -20.35 -10.78 -8.13
N ASP A 344 -21.13 -10.32 -7.17
CA ASP A 344 -21.30 -10.97 -5.89
C ASP A 344 -22.65 -11.70 -5.87
N LYS A 345 -22.59 -12.99 -6.17
CA LYS A 345 -23.80 -13.85 -6.22
C LYS A 345 -24.48 -13.97 -4.88
N SER A 346 -23.74 -13.84 -3.78
CA SER A 346 -24.31 -13.94 -2.43
C SER A 346 -25.12 -12.71 -2.04
N LEU A 347 -24.77 -11.56 -2.61
CA LEU A 347 -25.47 -10.29 -2.41
C LEU A 347 -26.47 -9.96 -3.53
N GLY A 348 -26.42 -10.68 -4.66
CA GLY A 348 -27.24 -10.37 -5.86
C GLY A 348 -26.83 -9.04 -6.50
N VAL A 349 -25.55 -8.67 -6.47
CA VAL A 349 -25.05 -7.37 -6.92
C VAL A 349 -23.98 -7.55 -7.97
N ALA A 350 -24.08 -6.80 -9.07
CA ALA A 350 -22.95 -6.56 -9.98
C ALA A 350 -22.45 -5.13 -9.81
N THR A 351 -21.15 -4.97 -9.64
CA THR A 351 -20.52 -3.66 -9.42
C THR A 351 -19.50 -3.41 -10.51
N ILE A 352 -19.58 -2.24 -11.14
CA ILE A 352 -18.72 -1.82 -12.25
C ILE A 352 -18.12 -0.47 -11.89
N MET A 353 -16.80 -0.38 -11.84
CA MET A 353 -16.07 0.86 -11.66
C MET A 353 -15.45 1.23 -13.01
N LEU A 354 -15.75 2.44 -13.51
CA LEU A 354 -15.26 2.97 -14.78
C LEU A 354 -14.54 4.31 -14.52
N TRP A 355 -13.51 4.59 -15.30
CA TRP A 355 -12.82 5.87 -15.25
C TRP A 355 -12.33 6.30 -16.62
N ASN A 356 -12.28 7.62 -16.81
CA ASN A 356 -11.73 8.27 -17.99
C ASN A 356 -10.30 8.73 -17.66
N TYR A 357 -9.30 8.02 -18.15
CA TYR A 357 -7.89 8.39 -17.96
C TYR A 357 -7.42 9.33 -19.09
N SER A 358 -8.06 10.51 -19.16
CA SER A 358 -7.78 11.55 -20.17
C SER A 358 -8.16 12.94 -19.65
N ASP A 359 -7.47 13.95 -20.19
CA ASP A 359 -7.78 15.37 -19.99
C ASP A 359 -8.98 15.86 -20.84
N LYS A 360 -9.64 14.97 -21.57
CA LYS A 360 -10.82 15.26 -22.38
C LYS A 360 -12.04 14.55 -21.84
N ALA A 361 -13.18 15.25 -21.88
CA ALA A 361 -14.45 14.62 -21.54
C ALA A 361 -14.85 13.59 -22.62
N THR A 362 -15.60 12.57 -22.21
CA THR A 362 -16.15 11.55 -23.10
C THR A 362 -17.56 11.16 -22.66
N THR A 363 -18.30 10.50 -23.54
CA THR A 363 -19.53 9.80 -23.18
C THR A 363 -19.24 8.31 -23.13
N VAL A 364 -19.75 7.66 -22.11
CA VAL A 364 -19.69 6.20 -21.95
C VAL A 364 -21.06 5.64 -22.24
N ASP A 365 -21.10 4.72 -23.20
CA ASP A 365 -22.24 3.84 -23.45
C ASP A 365 -21.87 2.47 -22.86
N LEU A 366 -22.52 2.13 -21.76
CA LEU A 366 -22.27 0.89 -21.01
C LEU A 366 -23.36 -0.13 -21.33
N ASP A 367 -23.00 -1.17 -22.03
CA ASP A 367 -23.83 -2.34 -22.24
C ASP A 367 -23.52 -3.42 -21.21
N VAL A 368 -24.54 -3.98 -20.59
CA VAL A 368 -24.42 -5.07 -19.60
C VAL A 368 -25.19 -6.26 -20.12
N ASP A 369 -24.48 -7.30 -20.47
CA ASP A 369 -25.07 -8.53 -21.00
C ASP A 369 -25.48 -9.51 -19.91
N ASN A 370 -26.48 -10.34 -20.22
CA ASN A 370 -26.89 -11.45 -19.38
C ASN A 370 -27.36 -11.07 -17.95
N MET A 371 -28.04 -9.95 -17.82
CA MET A 371 -28.68 -9.59 -16.56
C MET A 371 -29.74 -10.64 -16.18
N PRO A 372 -29.60 -11.33 -15.03
CA PRO A 372 -30.48 -12.45 -14.69
C PRO A 372 -31.92 -12.02 -14.40
N THR A 373 -32.09 -10.80 -13.91
CA THR A 373 -33.41 -10.22 -13.55
C THR A 373 -33.43 -8.72 -13.88
N SER A 374 -34.66 -8.17 -13.91
CA SER A 374 -34.81 -6.70 -13.91
C SER A 374 -34.40 -6.13 -12.56
N GLY A 375 -33.76 -4.96 -12.58
CA GLY A 375 -33.20 -4.36 -11.39
C GLY A 375 -33.04 -2.84 -11.47
N HIS A 376 -32.25 -2.33 -10.56
CA HIS A 376 -31.94 -0.91 -10.47
C HIS A 376 -30.44 -0.70 -10.69
N ALA A 377 -30.11 0.28 -11.52
CA ALA A 377 -28.75 0.78 -11.65
C ALA A 377 -28.57 2.01 -10.75
N TRP A 378 -27.72 1.88 -9.77
CA TRP A 378 -27.24 2.99 -8.92
C TRP A 378 -25.91 3.45 -9.45
N ARG A 379 -25.74 4.74 -9.65
CA ARG A 379 -24.50 5.29 -10.11
C ARG A 379 -23.98 6.36 -9.15
N TYR A 380 -22.70 6.30 -8.84
CA TYR A 380 -21.98 7.28 -8.03
C TYR A 380 -20.85 7.89 -8.86
N LEU A 381 -20.74 9.20 -8.82
CA LEU A 381 -19.74 9.94 -9.57
C LEU A 381 -18.70 10.53 -8.61
N LEU A 382 -17.44 10.27 -8.86
CA LEU A 382 -16.31 10.97 -8.30
C LEU A 382 -15.77 11.92 -9.39
N ASP A 383 -16.19 13.16 -9.32
CA ASP A 383 -15.78 14.24 -10.19
C ASP A 383 -15.51 15.46 -9.30
N ALA A 384 -14.29 15.54 -8.83
CA ALA A 384 -13.87 16.63 -7.97
C ALA A 384 -13.74 17.92 -8.80
N THR A 385 -14.83 18.62 -8.95
CA THR A 385 -14.86 19.96 -9.54
C THR A 385 -14.44 21.04 -8.53
N GLY A 386 -14.17 20.62 -7.28
CA GLY A 386 -13.73 21.47 -6.17
C GLY A 386 -12.28 21.26 -5.77
N PRO A 387 -11.82 21.85 -4.68
CA PRO A 387 -10.48 21.66 -4.13
C PRO A 387 -10.22 20.20 -3.73
N SER A 388 -8.97 19.86 -3.51
CA SER A 388 -8.51 18.51 -3.21
C SER A 388 -8.89 17.96 -1.84
N ASN A 389 -9.52 18.74 -1.00
CA ASN A 389 -10.01 18.28 0.32
C ASN A 389 -11.49 18.01 0.27
N ASP A 390 -11.97 17.31 1.12
CA ASP A 390 -12.86 16.54 1.17
C ASP A 390 -14.24 16.61 1.46
N ASP A 391 -14.80 17.50 1.95
CA ASP A 391 -16.25 17.74 2.02
C ASP A 391 -16.91 17.93 0.64
N ILE A 392 -16.15 18.32 -0.36
CA ILE A 392 -16.62 18.62 -1.71
C ILE A 392 -16.35 17.46 -2.68
N ALA A 393 -15.34 16.65 -2.43
CA ALA A 393 -14.99 15.50 -3.24
C ALA A 393 -15.77 14.24 -2.86
N ARG A 394 -16.98 14.37 -2.36
CA ARG A 394 -17.83 13.23 -2.02
C ARG A 394 -18.33 12.53 -3.26
N LEU A 395 -18.56 11.24 -3.11
CA LEU A 395 -19.28 10.47 -4.12
C LEU A 395 -20.69 11.04 -4.30
N GLN A 396 -20.98 11.50 -5.50
CA GLN A 396 -22.24 12.12 -5.84
C GLN A 396 -23.20 11.06 -6.38
N PRO A 397 -24.30 10.76 -5.65
CA PRO A 397 -25.31 9.86 -6.18
C PRO A 397 -25.97 10.48 -7.42
N GLN A 398 -26.14 9.64 -8.43
CA GLN A 398 -26.82 10.01 -9.67
C GLN A 398 -28.24 9.43 -9.67
N PRO A 399 -29.14 9.92 -10.54
CA PRO A 399 -30.49 9.36 -10.66
C PRO A 399 -30.47 7.86 -10.92
N VAL A 400 -31.32 7.15 -10.21
CA VAL A 400 -31.47 5.69 -10.36
C VAL A 400 -32.18 5.37 -11.66
N GLN A 401 -31.63 4.40 -12.39
CA GLN A 401 -32.25 3.89 -13.63
C GLN A 401 -32.83 2.48 -13.37
N LYS A 402 -34.00 2.22 -13.90
CA LYS A 402 -34.58 0.86 -13.92
C LYS A 402 -34.09 0.14 -15.17
N LEU A 403 -33.59 -1.05 -14.98
CA LEU A 403 -33.15 -1.95 -16.04
C LEU A 403 -34.09 -3.14 -16.16
N GLN A 404 -34.34 -3.58 -17.38
CA GLN A 404 -35.11 -4.78 -17.67
C GLN A 404 -34.20 -6.02 -17.66
N GLN A 405 -34.79 -7.18 -17.47
CA GLN A 405 -34.09 -8.46 -17.64
C GLN A 405 -33.52 -8.59 -19.05
N GLY A 406 -32.33 -9.16 -19.17
CA GLY A 406 -31.62 -9.35 -20.42
C GLY A 406 -30.44 -8.40 -20.54
N ASN A 407 -30.47 -7.51 -21.54
CA ASN A 407 -29.38 -6.57 -21.77
C ASN A 407 -29.74 -5.19 -21.21
N GLY A 408 -28.87 -4.67 -20.34
CA GLY A 408 -28.98 -3.33 -19.80
C GLY A 408 -28.11 -2.35 -20.60
N HIS A 409 -28.62 -1.15 -20.85
CA HIS A 409 -27.88 -0.06 -21.48
C HIS A 409 -27.94 1.20 -20.62
N LEU A 410 -26.79 1.80 -20.39
CA LEU A 410 -26.62 3.05 -19.65
C LEU A 410 -25.74 3.99 -20.46
N SER A 411 -26.17 5.25 -20.65
CA SER A 411 -25.36 6.27 -21.29
C SER A 411 -25.16 7.47 -20.36
N PHE A 412 -23.92 7.90 -20.19
CA PHE A 412 -23.59 9.01 -19.32
C PHE A 412 -22.26 9.69 -19.67
N PRO A 413 -22.12 10.99 -19.39
CA PRO A 413 -20.85 11.69 -19.58
C PRO A 413 -19.86 11.35 -18.46
N LEU A 414 -18.58 11.24 -18.80
CA LEU A 414 -17.44 11.29 -17.89
C LEU A 414 -16.57 12.50 -18.26
N LYS A 415 -16.36 13.37 -17.28
CA LYS A 415 -15.45 14.51 -17.40
C LYS A 415 -13.99 14.05 -17.48
N PRO A 416 -13.05 14.96 -17.81
CA PRO A 416 -11.62 14.67 -17.66
C PRO A 416 -11.32 14.07 -16.28
N TRP A 417 -10.61 12.93 -16.25
CA TRP A 417 -10.23 12.21 -15.03
C TRP A 417 -11.39 11.75 -14.13
N GLY A 418 -12.62 11.80 -14.64
CA GLY A 418 -13.81 11.40 -13.89
C GLY A 418 -13.88 9.88 -13.67
N ILE A 419 -14.38 9.49 -12.50
CA ILE A 419 -14.56 8.08 -12.11
C ILE A 419 -16.02 7.86 -11.72
N THR A 420 -16.59 6.73 -12.12
CA THR A 420 -17.93 6.35 -11.70
C THR A 420 -17.99 4.91 -11.23
N LEU A 421 -18.83 4.67 -10.23
CA LEU A 421 -19.21 3.34 -9.78
C LEU A 421 -20.67 3.10 -10.13
N VAL A 422 -20.94 2.00 -10.83
CA VAL A 422 -22.29 1.54 -11.17
C VAL A 422 -22.55 0.27 -10.37
N SER A 423 -23.64 0.24 -9.61
CA SER A 423 -24.12 -0.95 -8.90
C SER A 423 -25.46 -1.38 -9.50
N LEU A 424 -25.54 -2.63 -9.90
CA LEU A 424 -26.75 -3.26 -10.47
C LEU A 424 -27.32 -4.22 -9.44
N GLU A 425 -28.55 -4.00 -9.00
CA GLU A 425 -29.17 -4.71 -7.88
C GLU A 425 -30.61 -5.12 -8.19
N GLU A 426 -31.00 -6.30 -7.73
CA GLU A 426 -32.39 -6.79 -7.85
C GLU A 426 -33.35 -6.03 -6.92
N LYS A 427 -32.89 -5.63 -5.75
CA LYS A 427 -33.69 -4.97 -4.72
C LYS A 427 -33.10 -3.61 -4.34
N ARG A 428 -34.00 -2.66 -4.05
CA ARG A 428 -33.71 -1.26 -3.74
C ARG A 428 -33.02 -1.02 -2.37
N GLU A 429 -32.37 -2.00 -1.78
CA GLU A 429 -31.94 -1.91 -0.36
C GLU A 429 -30.44 -1.62 -0.16
N PHE A 430 -29.64 -1.52 -1.20
CA PHE A 430 -28.20 -1.28 -1.02
C PHE A 430 -27.86 0.20 -1.08
N ALA A 431 -28.09 0.89 0.04
CA ALA A 431 -27.49 2.20 0.22
C ALA A 431 -25.97 2.02 0.45
N LEU A 432 -25.16 2.43 -0.51
CA LEU A 432 -23.68 2.34 -0.46
C LEU A 432 -23.05 3.13 0.70
N TRP A 433 -23.84 3.95 1.42
CA TRP A 433 -23.36 4.92 2.40
C TRP A 433 -24.31 5.03 3.60
N HIS A 434 -24.13 4.17 4.57
CA HIS A 434 -24.58 4.37 5.95
C HIS A 434 -23.50 3.89 6.90
#